data_69eccb7f54f33e4c106989f3ac539f67
#
_entry.id   69eccb7f54f33e4c106989f3ac539f67
#
_cell.length_a   1.000
_cell.length_b   1.000
_cell.length_c   1.000
_cell.angle_alpha   90.00
_cell.angle_beta   90.00
_cell.angle_gamma   90.00
#
_symmetry.space_group_name_H-M   'P 1'
#
loop_
_entity.id
_entity.type
_entity.pdbx_description
1 polymer ?
#
loop_
_entity_poly.entity_id
_entity_poly.type
_entity_poly.pdbx_seq_one_letter_code
_entity_poly.pdbx_strand_id
1 'polypeptide(L)'
;MRIYLTGASGFVGSNLARVFEARGAEVVRPAHADVDLADRDAVLRTVADARPDAIVHSAIWNAFAELTRDRRRAWDSYVGATRHLADAANGSGARIVLISTDWVFDGTQGPAAEDEPTNPINAYGFLKAASELVVTERAARGTVARIAGVQGLHWERPDAPRTQDAGFGYFVAALVDALRAGERFTVWDDPRLNTRATPTLATDAGELIWRALERDAGGILHCCGGEHADRLELARRAVDVFELDEELLDVGPPDAGAVPPGGAPFDTRLDAAATARLLDTALPDLTAMLGRLRAQMETHCLST
;
A
#
# COMPACT_ATOMS: atom_id res chain seq x y z
N MET A 1 -19.94 11.24 -0.38
CA MET A 1 -18.62 11.66 0.17
C MET A 1 -17.74 12.08 -0.99
N ARG A 2 -17.08 13.23 -0.88
CA ARG A 2 -16.11 13.72 -1.86
C ARG A 2 -14.69 13.51 -1.35
N ILE A 3 -13.87 12.74 -2.09
CA ILE A 3 -12.52 12.34 -1.67
C ILE A 3 -11.49 12.95 -2.60
N TYR A 4 -10.51 13.67 -2.02
CA TYR A 4 -9.32 14.15 -2.73
C TYR A 4 -8.22 13.10 -2.59
N LEU A 5 -7.97 12.34 -3.66
CA LEU A 5 -7.04 11.20 -3.67
C LEU A 5 -5.75 11.56 -4.39
N THR A 6 -4.66 11.80 -3.64
CA THR A 6 -3.34 11.97 -4.24
C THR A 6 -2.74 10.61 -4.61
N GLY A 7 -1.95 10.56 -5.70
CA GLY A 7 -1.37 9.30 -6.16
C GLY A 7 -2.38 8.33 -6.78
N ALA A 8 -3.53 8.81 -7.23
CA ALA A 8 -4.59 8.00 -7.83
C ALA A 8 -4.14 7.20 -9.07
N SER A 9 -3.12 7.68 -9.79
CA SER A 9 -2.53 6.98 -10.94
C SER A 9 -1.50 5.91 -10.56
N GLY A 10 -1.19 5.74 -9.27
CA GLY A 10 -0.29 4.71 -8.77
C GLY A 10 -0.98 3.36 -8.56
N PHE A 11 -0.19 2.32 -8.24
CA PHE A 11 -0.71 0.98 -7.99
C PHE A 11 -1.78 0.95 -6.90
N VAL A 12 -1.45 1.39 -5.68
CA VAL A 12 -2.40 1.44 -4.56
C VAL A 12 -3.53 2.42 -4.86
N GLY A 13 -3.19 3.66 -5.28
CA GLY A 13 -4.18 4.71 -5.52
C GLY A 13 -5.24 4.35 -6.55
N SER A 14 -4.90 3.64 -7.63
CA SER A 14 -5.86 3.20 -8.64
C SER A 14 -6.86 2.17 -8.09
N ASN A 15 -6.43 1.31 -7.18
CA ASN A 15 -7.30 0.37 -6.48
C ASN A 15 -8.22 1.09 -5.48
N LEU A 16 -7.68 2.04 -4.71
CA LEU A 16 -8.48 2.86 -3.78
C LEU A 16 -9.57 3.64 -4.53
N ALA A 17 -9.22 4.27 -5.67
CA ALA A 17 -10.16 5.00 -6.48
C ALA A 17 -11.36 4.14 -6.91
N ARG A 18 -11.08 2.92 -7.41
CA ARG A 18 -12.14 1.97 -7.80
C ARG A 18 -13.07 1.62 -6.65
N VAL A 19 -12.50 1.34 -5.47
CA VAL A 19 -13.31 1.02 -4.29
C VAL A 19 -14.18 2.20 -3.90
N PHE A 20 -13.62 3.39 -3.81
CA PHE A 20 -14.35 4.58 -3.38
C PHE A 20 -15.47 4.95 -4.36
N GLU A 21 -15.21 4.86 -5.67
CA GLU A 21 -16.22 5.09 -6.71
C GLU A 21 -17.33 4.03 -6.68
N ALA A 22 -16.97 2.74 -6.49
CA ALA A 22 -17.95 1.68 -6.32
C ALA A 22 -18.82 1.85 -5.08
N ARG A 23 -18.30 2.56 -4.06
CA ARG A 23 -19.05 2.97 -2.87
C ARG A 23 -19.83 4.28 -3.03
N GLY A 24 -19.85 4.85 -4.22
CA GLY A 24 -20.58 6.08 -4.55
C GLY A 24 -19.89 7.36 -4.13
N ALA A 25 -18.59 7.35 -3.88
CA ALA A 25 -17.82 8.56 -3.64
C ALA A 25 -17.53 9.30 -4.96
N GLU A 26 -17.50 10.63 -4.89
CA GLU A 26 -16.89 11.46 -5.91
C GLU A 26 -15.39 11.55 -5.63
N VAL A 27 -14.55 10.97 -6.52
CA VAL A 27 -13.10 10.94 -6.34
C VAL A 27 -12.44 12.01 -7.19
N VAL A 28 -11.90 13.05 -6.54
CA VAL A 28 -11.05 14.08 -7.16
C VAL A 28 -9.62 13.55 -7.22
N ARG A 29 -9.07 13.42 -8.43
CA ARG A 29 -7.77 12.80 -8.72
C ARG A 29 -6.82 13.85 -9.30
N PRO A 30 -6.12 14.67 -8.46
CA PRO A 30 -5.18 15.64 -8.98
C PRO A 30 -4.01 14.94 -9.65
N ALA A 31 -3.70 15.32 -10.90
CA ALA A 31 -2.50 14.84 -11.57
C ALA A 31 -1.27 15.59 -11.03
N HIS A 32 -0.07 14.99 -11.20
CA HIS A 32 1.18 15.65 -10.81
C HIS A 32 1.40 16.99 -11.55
N ALA A 33 0.86 17.13 -12.75
CA ALA A 33 0.90 18.37 -13.52
C ALA A 33 -0.01 19.46 -12.94
N ASP A 34 -1.06 19.10 -12.18
CA ASP A 34 -2.03 20.03 -11.61
C ASP A 34 -1.56 20.58 -10.26
N VAL A 35 -0.83 19.80 -9.48
CA VAL A 35 -0.34 20.18 -8.16
C VAL A 35 0.98 19.50 -7.82
N ASP A 36 2.00 20.31 -7.52
CA ASP A 36 3.20 19.85 -6.84
C ASP A 36 2.91 19.80 -5.33
N LEU A 37 2.93 18.62 -4.74
CA LEU A 37 2.69 18.44 -3.30
C LEU A 37 3.78 19.05 -2.42
N ALA A 38 4.95 19.37 -2.97
CA ALA A 38 5.99 20.12 -2.29
C ALA A 38 5.68 21.64 -2.22
N ASP A 39 4.80 22.16 -3.09
CA ASP A 39 4.32 23.55 -3.03
C ASP A 39 3.10 23.65 -2.10
N ARG A 40 3.34 24.17 -0.90
CA ARG A 40 2.31 24.33 0.13
C ARG A 40 1.11 25.13 -0.37
N ASP A 41 1.35 26.25 -1.04
CA ASP A 41 0.27 27.17 -1.45
C ASP A 41 -0.55 26.58 -2.59
N ALA A 42 0.06 25.81 -3.49
CA ALA A 42 -0.65 25.04 -4.51
C ALA A 42 -1.55 23.98 -3.86
N VAL A 43 -1.05 23.24 -2.88
CA VAL A 43 -1.85 22.24 -2.13
C VAL A 43 -3.06 22.88 -1.44
N LEU A 44 -2.83 23.98 -0.71
CA LEU A 44 -3.92 24.67 0.00
C LEU A 44 -5.01 25.16 -0.97
N ARG A 45 -4.62 25.74 -2.11
CA ARG A 45 -5.58 26.21 -3.13
C ARG A 45 -6.37 25.05 -3.73
N THR A 46 -5.69 24.01 -4.23
CA THR A 46 -6.36 22.90 -4.91
C THR A 46 -7.30 22.11 -4.00
N VAL A 47 -6.95 21.93 -2.74
CA VAL A 47 -7.82 21.31 -1.74
C VAL A 47 -9.03 22.20 -1.42
N ALA A 48 -8.81 23.53 -1.25
CA ALA A 48 -9.90 24.46 -1.00
C ALA A 48 -10.89 24.51 -2.16
N ASP A 49 -10.42 24.48 -3.41
CA ASP A 49 -11.26 24.45 -4.61
C ASP A 49 -12.03 23.12 -4.73
N ALA A 50 -11.37 22.00 -4.38
CA ALA A 50 -11.97 20.67 -4.39
C ALA A 50 -13.05 20.49 -3.32
N ARG A 51 -12.97 21.18 -2.19
CA ARG A 51 -13.89 21.07 -1.03
C ARG A 51 -14.18 19.63 -0.65
N PRO A 52 -13.16 18.80 -0.35
CA PRO A 52 -13.36 17.40 -0.04
C PRO A 52 -13.90 17.20 1.38
N ASP A 53 -14.62 16.09 1.59
CA ASP A 53 -14.94 15.56 2.92
C ASP A 53 -13.73 14.86 3.53
N ALA A 54 -12.91 14.24 2.67
CA ALA A 54 -11.69 13.52 3.08
C ALA A 54 -10.57 13.68 2.04
N ILE A 55 -9.32 13.72 2.54
CA ILE A 55 -8.10 13.63 1.75
C ILE A 55 -7.49 12.25 1.99
N VAL A 56 -7.26 11.48 0.94
CA VAL A 56 -6.52 10.21 1.02
C VAL A 56 -5.16 10.40 0.33
N HIS A 57 -4.09 10.33 1.14
CA HIS A 57 -2.74 10.58 0.67
C HIS A 57 -2.01 9.28 0.36
N SER A 58 -2.00 8.89 -0.92
CA SER A 58 -1.32 7.69 -1.44
C SER A 58 -0.12 8.02 -2.33
N ALA A 59 0.13 9.28 -2.63
CA ALA A 59 1.26 9.70 -3.45
C ALA A 59 2.59 9.49 -2.72
N ILE A 60 3.58 8.95 -3.44
CA ILE A 60 4.98 8.83 -3.00
C ILE A 60 5.92 9.16 -4.15
N TRP A 61 7.15 9.57 -3.84
CA TRP A 61 8.23 9.57 -4.81
C TRP A 61 8.83 8.16 -4.89
N ASN A 62 8.44 7.42 -5.94
CA ASN A 62 8.73 5.99 -6.10
C ASN A 62 10.15 5.70 -6.65
N ALA A 63 11.11 6.59 -6.46
CA ALA A 63 12.50 6.38 -6.85
C ALA A 63 13.34 5.95 -5.64
N PHE A 64 13.11 4.74 -5.13
CA PHE A 64 13.72 4.24 -3.88
C PHE A 64 15.25 4.38 -3.83
N ALA A 65 15.95 4.14 -4.97
CA ALA A 65 17.40 4.29 -5.04
C ALA A 65 17.87 5.74 -4.89
N GLU A 66 17.00 6.71 -5.13
CA GLU A 66 17.32 8.15 -5.05
C GLU A 66 17.02 8.75 -3.66
N LEU A 67 16.24 8.08 -2.81
CA LEU A 67 15.83 8.62 -1.51
C LEU A 67 17.01 9.00 -0.59
N THR A 68 18.12 8.25 -0.70
CA THR A 68 19.34 8.55 0.07
C THR A 68 20.25 9.55 -0.62
N ARG A 69 20.16 9.71 -1.95
CA ARG A 69 20.98 10.61 -2.76
C ARG A 69 20.45 12.04 -2.73
N ASP A 70 19.14 12.20 -2.88
CA ASP A 70 18.44 13.48 -2.76
C ASP A 70 17.53 13.52 -1.53
N ARG A 71 18.16 13.64 -0.36
CA ARG A 71 17.46 13.62 0.94
C ARG A 71 16.48 14.78 1.08
N ARG A 72 16.76 15.93 0.47
CA ARG A 72 15.87 17.08 0.54
C ARG A 72 14.58 16.80 -0.22
N ARG A 73 14.69 16.40 -1.47
CA ARG A 73 13.53 16.01 -2.29
C ARG A 73 12.75 14.86 -1.65
N ALA A 74 13.45 13.85 -1.10
CA ALA A 74 12.81 12.75 -0.38
C ALA A 74 11.99 13.27 0.80
N TRP A 75 12.56 14.13 1.63
CA TRP A 75 11.86 14.74 2.76
C TRP A 75 10.65 15.57 2.31
N ASP A 76 10.83 16.45 1.32
CA ASP A 76 9.78 17.33 0.83
C ASP A 76 8.64 16.54 0.18
N SER A 77 8.95 15.44 -0.55
CA SER A 77 7.96 14.59 -1.22
C SER A 77 7.15 13.69 -0.27
N TYR A 78 7.68 13.34 0.89
CA TYR A 78 7.00 12.49 1.87
C TYR A 78 6.46 13.31 3.04
N VAL A 79 7.36 13.85 3.85
CA VAL A 79 7.01 14.52 5.10
C VAL A 79 6.46 15.92 4.83
N GLY A 80 7.09 16.67 3.93
CA GLY A 80 6.61 17.99 3.49
C GLY A 80 5.22 17.92 2.88
N ALA A 81 5.02 17.04 1.90
CA ALA A 81 3.73 16.81 1.25
C ALA A 81 2.62 16.42 2.25
N THR A 82 2.92 15.47 3.15
CA THR A 82 1.98 15.06 4.20
C THR A 82 1.60 16.23 5.10
N ARG A 83 2.57 17.08 5.48
CA ARG A 83 2.32 18.28 6.29
C ARG A 83 1.42 19.28 5.57
N HIS A 84 1.65 19.54 4.30
CA HIS A 84 0.83 20.47 3.52
C HIS A 84 -0.61 19.97 3.38
N LEU A 85 -0.79 18.66 3.17
CA LEU A 85 -2.12 18.05 3.10
C LEU A 85 -2.82 18.03 4.46
N ALA A 86 -2.10 17.81 5.57
CA ALA A 86 -2.67 17.92 6.91
C ALA A 86 -3.12 19.35 7.23
N ASP A 87 -2.32 20.37 6.85
CA ASP A 87 -2.69 21.79 6.98
C ASP A 87 -3.94 22.10 6.14
N ALA A 88 -4.01 21.60 4.90
CA ALA A 88 -5.16 21.78 4.04
C ALA A 88 -6.43 21.09 4.59
N ALA A 89 -6.28 19.88 5.13
CA ALA A 89 -7.37 19.16 5.80
C ALA A 89 -7.90 19.95 7.00
N ASN A 90 -7.02 20.45 7.85
CA ASN A 90 -7.41 21.28 9.00
C ASN A 90 -8.13 22.56 8.56
N GLY A 91 -7.64 23.21 7.50
CA GLY A 91 -8.23 24.44 6.99
C GLY A 91 -9.62 24.26 6.35
N SER A 92 -9.88 23.10 5.75
CA SER A 92 -11.15 22.76 5.12
C SER A 92 -12.11 21.97 6.03
N GLY A 93 -11.67 21.53 7.20
CA GLY A 93 -12.42 20.63 8.08
C GLY A 93 -12.51 19.19 7.57
N ALA A 94 -11.78 18.85 6.51
CA ALA A 94 -11.72 17.51 5.96
C ALA A 94 -10.94 16.55 6.89
N ARG A 95 -11.20 15.25 6.75
CA ARG A 95 -10.34 14.22 7.32
C ARG A 95 -9.12 13.99 6.44
N ILE A 96 -7.98 13.61 7.01
CA ILE A 96 -6.84 13.09 6.26
C ILE A 96 -6.59 11.62 6.61
N VAL A 97 -6.41 10.79 5.57
CA VAL A 97 -5.92 9.42 5.68
C VAL A 97 -4.58 9.32 4.96
N LEU A 98 -3.52 8.99 5.69
CA LEU A 98 -2.20 8.69 5.12
C LEU A 98 -2.12 7.19 4.84
N ILE A 99 -1.83 6.81 3.61
CA ILE A 99 -1.45 5.44 3.30
C ILE A 99 -0.01 5.23 3.76
N SER A 100 0.18 4.42 4.78
CA SER A 100 1.49 4.04 5.33
C SER A 100 1.82 2.59 4.99
N THR A 101 2.82 2.03 5.61
CA THR A 101 3.43 0.74 5.26
C THR A 101 3.82 -0.04 6.51
N ASP A 102 3.91 -1.34 6.37
CA ASP A 102 4.54 -2.26 7.31
C ASP A 102 6.06 -2.05 7.46
N TRP A 103 6.73 -1.41 6.49
CA TRP A 103 8.17 -1.11 6.54
C TRP A 103 8.55 0.00 7.53
N VAL A 104 7.60 0.50 8.31
CA VAL A 104 7.88 1.33 9.48
C VAL A 104 8.48 0.52 10.64
N PHE A 105 8.52 -0.80 10.51
CA PHE A 105 9.14 -1.74 11.44
C PHE A 105 10.43 -2.36 10.87
N ASP A 106 11.35 -2.78 11.73
CA ASP A 106 12.61 -3.42 11.35
C ASP A 106 12.50 -4.94 11.15
N GLY A 107 11.38 -5.53 11.56
CA GLY A 107 11.12 -6.96 11.44
C GLY A 107 11.48 -7.79 12.68
N THR A 108 11.76 -7.15 13.83
CA THR A 108 12.08 -7.86 15.08
C THR A 108 10.89 -8.05 16.00
N GLN A 109 9.77 -7.36 15.77
CA GLN A 109 8.60 -7.38 16.64
C GLN A 109 7.73 -8.64 16.51
N GLY A 110 7.87 -9.43 15.41
CA GLY A 110 6.88 -10.42 15.03
C GLY A 110 5.63 -9.73 14.47
N PRO A 111 4.40 -10.25 14.63
CA PRO A 111 3.20 -9.52 14.26
C PRO A 111 3.06 -8.25 15.12
N ALA A 112 3.39 -7.09 14.53
CA ALA A 112 3.38 -5.81 15.23
C ALA A 112 1.93 -5.29 15.39
N ALA A 113 1.59 -4.81 16.59
CA ALA A 113 0.31 -4.16 16.86
C ALA A 113 0.34 -2.67 16.42
N GLU A 114 -0.86 -2.03 16.39
CA GLU A 114 -0.99 -0.64 15.95
C GLU A 114 -0.25 0.36 16.84
N ASP A 115 -0.11 0.07 18.13
CA ASP A 115 0.57 0.89 19.13
C ASP A 115 2.06 0.58 19.30
N GLU A 116 2.58 -0.40 18.56
CA GLU A 116 4.01 -0.73 18.60
C GLU A 116 4.85 0.44 18.05
N PRO A 117 5.92 0.87 18.76
CA PRO A 117 6.82 1.91 18.30
C PRO A 117 7.50 1.56 16.98
N THR A 118 7.52 2.50 16.04
CA THR A 118 8.18 2.34 14.75
C THR A 118 9.70 2.38 14.89
N ASN A 119 10.41 1.50 14.15
CA ASN A 119 11.88 1.37 14.19
C ASN A 119 12.47 1.00 12.82
N PRO A 120 12.16 1.75 11.74
CA PRO A 120 12.49 1.38 10.37
C PRO A 120 13.99 1.27 10.12
N ILE A 121 14.39 0.43 9.11
CA ILE A 121 15.79 0.17 8.76
C ILE A 121 16.26 0.89 7.50
N ASN A 122 15.36 1.42 6.69
CA ASN A 122 15.70 2.05 5.42
C ASN A 122 15.04 3.43 5.25
N ALA A 123 15.53 4.20 4.26
CA ALA A 123 15.09 5.57 4.03
C ALA A 123 13.57 5.67 3.79
N TYR A 124 12.97 4.71 3.09
CA TYR A 124 11.53 4.68 2.84
C TYR A 124 10.74 4.55 4.14
N GLY A 125 11.06 3.56 4.96
CA GLY A 125 10.40 3.35 6.26
C GLY A 125 10.54 4.55 7.19
N PHE A 126 11.75 5.17 7.27
CA PHE A 126 11.96 6.39 8.06
C PHE A 126 11.10 7.55 7.59
N LEU A 127 10.99 7.77 6.27
CA LEU A 127 10.15 8.83 5.72
C LEU A 127 8.66 8.59 5.98
N LYS A 128 8.21 7.33 5.89
CA LYS A 128 6.83 6.96 6.20
C LYS A 128 6.54 7.13 7.69
N ALA A 129 7.40 6.66 8.59
CA ALA A 129 7.25 6.85 10.04
C ALA A 129 7.21 8.34 10.42
N ALA A 130 8.06 9.18 9.82
CA ALA A 130 8.01 10.63 10.02
C ALA A 130 6.70 11.25 9.49
N SER A 131 6.16 10.73 8.37
CA SER A 131 4.86 11.17 7.84
C SER A 131 3.70 10.74 8.74
N GLU A 132 3.76 9.55 9.37
CA GLU A 132 2.80 9.12 10.39
C GLU A 132 2.73 10.11 11.55
N LEU A 133 3.92 10.51 12.08
CA LEU A 133 3.99 11.51 13.16
C LEU A 133 3.37 12.86 12.75
N VAL A 134 3.54 13.29 11.49
CA VAL A 134 2.87 14.50 11.00
C VAL A 134 1.35 14.37 11.11
N VAL A 135 0.78 13.23 10.73
CA VAL A 135 -0.68 13.02 10.77
C VAL A 135 -1.16 12.93 12.21
N THR A 136 -0.51 12.15 13.06
CA THR A 136 -0.95 11.93 14.45
C THR A 136 -0.84 13.18 15.32
N GLU A 137 0.20 14.01 15.10
CA GLU A 137 0.46 15.18 15.93
C GLU A 137 -0.16 16.48 15.39
N ARG A 138 -0.46 16.53 14.07
CA ARG A 138 -0.83 17.77 13.41
C ARG A 138 -2.23 17.80 12.83
N ALA A 139 -2.78 16.67 12.41
CA ALA A 139 -4.11 16.63 11.83
C ALA A 139 -5.20 16.60 12.89
N ALA A 140 -6.18 17.50 12.80
CA ALA A 140 -7.33 17.50 13.71
C ALA A 140 -8.19 16.24 13.61
N ARG A 141 -8.26 15.65 12.39
CA ARG A 141 -8.99 14.42 12.07
C ARG A 141 -8.10 13.53 11.19
N GLY A 142 -7.06 12.95 11.81
CA GLY A 142 -6.04 12.15 11.13
C GLY A 142 -6.25 10.66 11.30
N THR A 143 -5.95 9.91 10.24
CA THR A 143 -5.88 8.45 10.24
C THR A 143 -4.62 8.02 9.49
N VAL A 144 -3.87 7.10 10.05
CA VAL A 144 -2.76 6.41 9.40
C VAL A 144 -3.24 5.01 9.04
N ALA A 145 -3.23 4.67 7.76
CA ALA A 145 -3.58 3.34 7.27
C ALA A 145 -2.30 2.60 6.85
N ARG A 146 -1.77 1.75 7.72
CA ARG A 146 -0.65 0.86 7.39
C ARG A 146 -1.17 -0.30 6.57
N ILE A 147 -0.61 -0.49 5.38
CA ILE A 147 -0.88 -1.62 4.47
C ILE A 147 0.36 -2.50 4.39
N ALA A 148 0.20 -3.80 4.16
CA ALA A 148 1.29 -4.77 4.15
C ALA A 148 1.18 -5.73 2.98
N GLY A 149 2.30 -6.15 2.40
CA GLY A 149 2.37 -7.21 1.40
C GLY A 149 1.37 -7.05 0.24
N VAL A 150 1.23 -5.83 -0.31
CA VAL A 150 0.10 -5.44 -1.15
C VAL A 150 0.10 -6.17 -2.49
N GLN A 151 -0.97 -6.90 -2.77
CA GLN A 151 -1.27 -7.59 -4.02
C GLN A 151 -2.36 -6.86 -4.82
N GLY A 152 -2.43 -7.08 -6.13
CA GLY A 152 -3.49 -6.51 -6.96
C GLY A 152 -3.08 -6.23 -8.39
N LEU A 153 -3.93 -5.51 -9.12
CA LEU A 153 -3.70 -5.05 -10.48
C LEU A 153 -3.43 -3.54 -10.51
N HIS A 154 -2.67 -3.08 -11.48
CA HIS A 154 -2.49 -1.66 -11.73
C HIS A 154 -3.51 -1.18 -12.77
N TRP A 155 -4.62 -0.61 -12.31
CA TRP A 155 -5.75 -0.28 -13.18
C TRP A 155 -5.47 0.83 -14.18
N GLU A 156 -4.56 1.75 -13.87
CA GLU A 156 -4.18 2.85 -14.78
C GLU A 156 -3.07 2.45 -15.78
N ARG A 157 -2.41 1.32 -15.55
CA ARG A 157 -1.35 0.79 -16.42
C ARG A 157 -1.43 -0.73 -16.49
N PRO A 158 -2.48 -1.28 -17.11
CA PRO A 158 -2.73 -2.72 -17.12
C PRO A 158 -1.64 -3.51 -17.86
N ASP A 159 -1.03 -2.90 -18.88
CA ASP A 159 0.01 -3.54 -19.74
C ASP A 159 1.43 -3.38 -19.15
N ALA A 160 1.59 -2.75 -17.99
CA ALA A 160 2.91 -2.64 -17.37
C ALA A 160 3.42 -4.03 -16.96
N PRO A 161 4.68 -4.39 -17.29
CA PRO A 161 5.26 -5.65 -16.84
C PRO A 161 5.18 -5.80 -15.33
N ARG A 162 4.80 -6.99 -14.88
CA ARG A 162 4.70 -7.33 -13.47
C ARG A 162 5.91 -8.17 -13.09
N THR A 163 6.64 -7.74 -12.08
CA THR A 163 7.80 -8.45 -11.54
C THR A 163 7.70 -8.45 -10.03
N GLN A 164 8.23 -9.48 -9.39
CA GLN A 164 8.41 -9.42 -7.94
C GLN A 164 9.49 -8.39 -7.59
N ASP A 165 9.39 -7.84 -6.38
CA ASP A 165 10.33 -6.86 -5.84
C ASP A 165 10.83 -7.26 -4.43
N ALA A 166 11.58 -6.37 -3.78
CA ALA A 166 12.09 -6.61 -2.44
C ALA A 166 10.99 -6.73 -1.37
N GLY A 167 9.79 -6.21 -1.65
CA GLY A 167 8.58 -6.41 -0.87
C GLY A 167 7.72 -7.52 -1.48
N PHE A 168 6.42 -7.35 -1.42
CA PHE A 168 5.44 -8.28 -1.99
C PHE A 168 4.68 -7.68 -3.19
N GLY A 169 5.12 -6.52 -3.71
CA GLY A 169 4.47 -5.82 -4.81
C GLY A 169 4.40 -6.68 -6.06
N TYR A 170 3.21 -6.82 -6.62
CA TYR A 170 2.92 -7.66 -7.79
C TYR A 170 3.35 -9.14 -7.72
N PHE A 171 3.78 -9.63 -6.57
CA PHE A 171 4.34 -10.97 -6.42
C PHE A 171 3.41 -12.05 -6.98
N VAL A 172 2.14 -12.10 -6.54
CA VAL A 172 1.18 -13.11 -7.02
C VAL A 172 0.85 -12.89 -8.50
N ALA A 173 0.70 -11.65 -8.93
CA ALA A 173 0.38 -11.37 -10.34
C ALA A 173 1.51 -11.79 -11.28
N ALA A 174 2.77 -11.51 -10.90
CA ALA A 174 3.95 -11.93 -11.66
C ALA A 174 4.08 -13.47 -11.73
N LEU A 175 3.86 -14.14 -10.59
CA LEU A 175 3.85 -15.59 -10.50
C LEU A 175 2.79 -16.21 -11.42
N VAL A 176 1.55 -15.71 -11.35
CA VAL A 176 0.44 -16.21 -12.17
C VAL A 176 0.71 -16.00 -13.66
N ASP A 177 1.24 -14.85 -14.05
CA ASP A 177 1.57 -14.56 -15.44
C ASP A 177 2.66 -15.52 -15.97
N ALA A 178 3.74 -15.74 -15.21
CA ALA A 178 4.83 -16.64 -15.59
C ALA A 178 4.34 -18.10 -15.71
N LEU A 179 3.65 -18.61 -14.69
CA LEU A 179 3.21 -20.01 -14.73
C LEU A 179 2.15 -20.28 -15.79
N ARG A 180 1.27 -19.32 -16.08
CA ARG A 180 0.31 -19.42 -17.21
C ARG A 180 0.99 -19.42 -18.57
N ALA A 181 2.14 -18.76 -18.69
CA ALA A 181 2.97 -18.79 -19.89
C ALA A 181 3.81 -20.07 -20.01
N GLY A 182 3.76 -20.98 -19.03
CA GLY A 182 4.62 -22.18 -18.96
C GLY A 182 6.07 -21.86 -18.59
N GLU A 183 6.31 -20.69 -18.03
CA GLU A 183 7.63 -20.23 -17.59
C GLU A 183 7.86 -20.58 -16.13
N ARG A 184 9.12 -20.85 -15.75
CA ARG A 184 9.48 -21.07 -14.35
C ARG A 184 9.47 -19.76 -13.59
N PHE A 185 9.02 -19.81 -12.34
CA PHE A 185 9.04 -18.67 -11.44
C PHE A 185 9.87 -18.98 -10.20
N THR A 186 10.93 -18.19 -9.96
CA THR A 186 11.79 -18.34 -8.78
C THR A 186 11.26 -17.48 -7.65
N VAL A 187 10.76 -18.12 -6.60
CA VAL A 187 10.44 -17.47 -5.32
C VAL A 187 11.77 -17.09 -4.66
N TRP A 188 11.99 -15.80 -4.45
CA TRP A 188 13.25 -15.33 -3.88
C TRP A 188 13.32 -15.61 -2.38
N ASP A 189 14.45 -16.19 -1.95
CA ASP A 189 14.80 -16.45 -0.57
C ASP A 189 16.14 -15.76 -0.23
N ASP A 190 16.05 -14.63 0.49
CA ASP A 190 17.22 -13.85 0.94
C ASP A 190 16.81 -13.05 2.21
N PRO A 191 17.63 -13.10 3.28
CA PRO A 191 17.32 -12.41 4.53
C PRO A 191 17.29 -10.87 4.43
N ARG A 192 17.73 -10.30 3.32
CA ARG A 192 17.67 -8.85 3.05
C ARG A 192 16.40 -8.42 2.28
N LEU A 193 15.51 -9.37 1.99
CA LEU A 193 14.21 -9.12 1.40
C LEU A 193 13.10 -9.23 2.44
N ASN A 194 11.98 -8.62 2.16
CA ASN A 194 10.77 -8.86 2.92
C ASN A 194 10.25 -10.27 2.61
N THR A 195 10.43 -11.19 3.54
CA THR A 195 10.10 -12.61 3.36
C THR A 195 8.79 -12.98 4.02
N ARG A 196 8.43 -12.35 5.14
CA ARG A 196 7.20 -12.59 5.88
C ARG A 196 6.38 -11.31 6.00
N ALA A 197 5.12 -11.37 5.63
CA ALA A 197 4.21 -10.23 5.69
C ALA A 197 2.78 -10.66 6.03
N THR A 198 1.88 -9.71 6.03
CA THR A 198 0.42 -9.91 6.04
C THR A 198 -0.12 -9.55 4.65
N PRO A 199 -0.18 -10.51 3.70
CA PRO A 199 -0.59 -10.22 2.34
C PRO A 199 -1.98 -9.61 2.27
N THR A 200 -2.11 -8.57 1.46
CA THR A 200 -3.32 -7.74 1.41
C THR A 200 -3.68 -7.43 -0.03
N LEU A 201 -4.91 -7.68 -0.44
CA LEU A 201 -5.38 -7.19 -1.72
C LEU A 201 -5.60 -5.66 -1.63
N ALA A 202 -5.09 -4.90 -2.60
CA ALA A 202 -5.18 -3.44 -2.57
C ALA A 202 -6.63 -2.93 -2.48
N THR A 203 -7.58 -3.63 -3.08
CA THR A 203 -9.02 -3.32 -2.92
C THR A 203 -9.55 -3.66 -1.54
N ASP A 204 -9.04 -4.70 -0.86
CA ASP A 204 -9.45 -5.00 0.52
C ASP A 204 -8.94 -3.92 1.49
N ALA A 205 -7.69 -3.46 1.30
CA ALA A 205 -7.21 -2.28 2.03
C ALA A 205 -8.10 -1.06 1.78
N GLY A 206 -8.53 -0.85 0.54
CA GLY A 206 -9.48 0.21 0.17
C GLY A 206 -10.81 0.11 0.91
N GLU A 207 -11.35 -1.09 1.06
CA GLU A 207 -12.60 -1.33 1.82
C GLU A 207 -12.44 -1.03 3.32
N LEU A 208 -11.29 -1.39 3.91
CA LEU A 208 -11.01 -1.05 5.31
C LEU A 208 -10.87 0.47 5.51
N ILE A 209 -10.18 1.15 4.58
CA ILE A 209 -10.05 2.62 4.60
C ILE A 209 -11.41 3.29 4.39
N TRP A 210 -12.25 2.78 3.48
CA TRP A 210 -13.61 3.28 3.31
C TRP A 210 -14.44 3.17 4.60
N ARG A 211 -14.39 1.99 5.26
CA ARG A 211 -15.06 1.80 6.55
C ARG A 211 -14.52 2.74 7.63
N ALA A 212 -13.21 2.99 7.65
CA ALA A 212 -12.62 3.97 8.57
C ALA A 212 -13.18 5.38 8.33
N LEU A 213 -13.36 5.78 7.08
CA LEU A 213 -13.97 7.05 6.71
C LEU A 213 -15.45 7.13 7.13
N GLU A 214 -16.24 6.08 6.87
CA GLU A 214 -17.65 6.02 7.25
C GLU A 214 -17.87 6.07 8.77
N ARG A 215 -16.97 5.43 9.54
CA ARG A 215 -17.07 5.34 11.01
C ARG A 215 -16.39 6.48 11.74
N ASP A 216 -15.82 7.43 11.03
CA ASP A 216 -15.01 8.50 11.60
C ASP A 216 -13.85 7.98 12.48
N ALA A 217 -13.28 6.82 12.12
CA ALA A 217 -12.21 6.19 12.85
C ALA A 217 -10.87 6.91 12.63
N GLY A 218 -10.21 7.32 13.70
CA GLY A 218 -8.92 8.00 13.69
C GLY A 218 -7.80 7.15 14.29
N GLY A 219 -6.58 7.69 14.30
CA GLY A 219 -5.39 7.03 14.83
C GLY A 219 -4.71 6.12 13.81
N ILE A 220 -3.94 5.15 14.31
CA ILE A 220 -3.20 4.19 13.47
C ILE A 220 -4.05 2.94 13.29
N LEU A 221 -4.25 2.53 12.05
CA LEU A 221 -4.99 1.35 11.65
C LEU A 221 -4.12 0.43 10.80
N HIS A 222 -4.19 -0.87 11.02
CA HIS A 222 -3.60 -1.88 10.15
C HIS A 222 -4.62 -2.33 9.11
N CYS A 223 -4.61 -1.68 7.94
CA CYS A 223 -5.54 -1.96 6.84
C CYS A 223 -4.99 -3.10 5.96
N CYS A 224 -4.90 -4.31 6.52
CA CYS A 224 -4.31 -5.48 5.89
C CYS A 224 -5.17 -6.74 6.05
N GLY A 225 -4.69 -7.86 5.47
CA GLY A 225 -5.35 -9.17 5.59
C GLY A 225 -5.37 -9.70 7.03
N GLY A 226 -6.08 -10.82 7.23
CA GLY A 226 -6.21 -11.48 8.53
C GLY A 226 -5.25 -12.67 8.72
N GLU A 227 -4.47 -13.03 7.71
CA GLU A 227 -3.56 -14.17 7.74
C GLU A 227 -2.15 -13.76 7.32
N HIS A 228 -1.13 -14.31 7.98
CA HIS A 228 0.27 -14.09 7.65
C HIS A 228 0.78 -15.15 6.70
N ALA A 229 1.77 -14.81 5.87
CA ALA A 229 2.46 -15.78 5.05
C ALA A 229 3.92 -15.40 4.80
N ASP A 230 4.75 -16.40 4.55
CA ASP A 230 6.00 -16.19 3.85
C ASP A 230 5.78 -16.25 2.32
N ARG A 231 6.83 -15.90 1.55
CA ARG A 231 6.75 -15.86 0.08
C ARG A 231 6.39 -17.22 -0.52
N LEU A 232 6.97 -18.32 0.01
CA LEU A 232 6.75 -19.65 -0.52
C LEU A 232 5.33 -20.15 -0.18
N GLU A 233 4.85 -19.90 1.03
CA GLU A 233 3.48 -20.21 1.44
C GLU A 233 2.47 -19.45 0.55
N LEU A 234 2.71 -18.15 0.31
CA LEU A 234 1.84 -17.36 -0.56
C LEU A 234 1.89 -17.86 -2.02
N ALA A 235 3.08 -18.24 -2.52
CA ALA A 235 3.23 -18.80 -3.86
C ALA A 235 2.45 -20.10 -4.02
N ARG A 236 2.61 -21.06 -3.09
CA ARG A 236 1.90 -22.35 -3.12
C ARG A 236 0.38 -22.17 -3.02
N ARG A 237 -0.06 -21.30 -2.12
CA ARG A 237 -1.49 -20.99 -2.02
C ARG A 237 -2.04 -20.34 -3.31
N ALA A 238 -1.23 -19.51 -3.98
CA ALA A 238 -1.60 -18.94 -5.28
C ALA A 238 -1.67 -20.02 -6.36
N VAL A 239 -0.71 -20.96 -6.41
CA VAL A 239 -0.74 -22.11 -7.33
C VAL A 239 -2.05 -22.89 -7.16
N ASP A 240 -2.44 -23.22 -5.93
CA ASP A 240 -3.68 -23.94 -5.64
C ASP A 240 -4.91 -23.16 -6.10
N VAL A 241 -5.03 -21.88 -5.72
CA VAL A 241 -6.22 -21.05 -6.02
C VAL A 241 -6.35 -20.76 -7.50
N PHE A 242 -5.23 -20.59 -8.22
CA PHE A 242 -5.22 -20.31 -9.68
C PHE A 242 -5.13 -21.57 -10.54
N GLU A 243 -5.05 -22.76 -9.91
CA GLU A 243 -4.97 -24.07 -10.58
C GLU A 243 -3.76 -24.14 -11.56
N LEU A 244 -2.57 -23.76 -11.07
CA LEU A 244 -1.32 -23.69 -11.82
C LEU A 244 -0.44 -24.91 -11.57
N ASP A 245 0.62 -25.06 -12.37
CA ASP A 245 1.57 -26.15 -12.24
C ASP A 245 2.66 -25.82 -11.20
N GLU A 246 2.66 -26.51 -10.05
CA GLU A 246 3.65 -26.32 -8.98
C GLU A 246 5.06 -26.75 -9.41
N GLU A 247 5.23 -27.64 -10.42
CA GLU A 247 6.55 -28.06 -10.90
C GLU A 247 7.36 -26.92 -11.56
N LEU A 248 6.68 -25.82 -11.91
CA LEU A 248 7.29 -24.60 -12.43
C LEU A 248 7.77 -23.63 -11.35
N LEU A 249 7.52 -23.91 -10.04
CA LEU A 249 8.07 -23.13 -8.94
C LEU A 249 9.49 -23.57 -8.60
N ASP A 250 10.36 -22.57 -8.49
CA ASP A 250 11.70 -22.72 -7.91
C ASP A 250 11.85 -21.85 -6.67
N VAL A 251 12.83 -22.16 -5.83
CA VAL A 251 13.25 -21.28 -4.72
C VAL A 251 14.74 -20.97 -4.94
N GLY A 252 15.08 -19.69 -4.85
CA GLY A 252 16.47 -19.29 -5.12
C GLY A 252 16.76 -17.85 -4.72
N PRO A 253 18.00 -17.39 -4.96
CA PRO A 253 18.40 -16.02 -4.66
C PRO A 253 17.65 -15.01 -5.54
N PRO A 254 17.52 -13.74 -5.07
CA PRO A 254 16.96 -12.67 -5.87
C PRO A 254 17.84 -12.32 -7.08
N ASP A 255 17.23 -11.72 -8.08
CA ASP A 255 17.93 -11.16 -9.23
C ASP A 255 18.93 -10.08 -8.81
N ALA A 256 19.97 -9.91 -9.63
CA ALA A 256 21.00 -8.90 -9.38
C ALA A 256 20.36 -7.49 -9.30
N GLY A 257 20.57 -6.79 -8.19
CA GLY A 257 20.03 -5.45 -7.95
C GLY A 257 18.62 -5.39 -7.38
N ALA A 258 17.95 -6.53 -7.14
CA ALA A 258 16.62 -6.57 -6.53
C ALA A 258 16.63 -6.18 -5.05
N VAL A 259 17.75 -6.40 -4.35
CA VAL A 259 17.90 -5.98 -2.95
C VAL A 259 18.16 -4.48 -2.87
N PRO A 260 17.28 -3.70 -2.22
CA PRO A 260 17.46 -2.25 -2.12
C PRO A 260 18.64 -1.88 -1.20
N PRO A 261 19.24 -0.69 -1.37
CA PRO A 261 20.21 -0.18 -0.41
C PRO A 261 19.65 -0.15 1.02
N GLY A 262 20.35 -0.79 1.96
CA GLY A 262 19.90 -0.93 3.35
C GLY A 262 19.01 -2.15 3.60
N GLY A 263 18.65 -2.91 2.55
CA GLY A 263 17.76 -4.06 2.66
C GLY A 263 16.28 -3.70 2.87
N ALA A 264 15.45 -4.72 2.86
CA ALA A 264 14.06 -4.66 3.32
C ALA A 264 13.94 -5.35 4.69
N PRO A 265 13.02 -4.94 5.56
CA PRO A 265 12.78 -5.67 6.81
C PRO A 265 12.26 -7.07 6.49
N PHE A 266 12.85 -8.08 7.15
CA PHE A 266 12.61 -9.50 6.84
C PHE A 266 11.18 -9.95 7.19
N ASP A 267 10.68 -9.53 8.36
CA ASP A 267 9.38 -9.93 8.90
C ASP A 267 8.54 -8.68 9.24
N THR A 268 7.58 -8.39 8.40
CA THR A 268 6.71 -7.20 8.54
C THR A 268 5.25 -7.59 8.80
N ARG A 269 5.03 -8.72 9.44
CA ARG A 269 3.68 -9.13 9.81
C ARG A 269 3.04 -8.10 10.73
N LEU A 270 1.79 -7.74 10.44
CA LEU A 270 0.98 -6.83 11.23
C LEU A 270 -0.15 -7.60 11.93
N ASP A 271 -0.38 -7.33 13.21
CA ASP A 271 -1.63 -7.71 13.88
C ASP A 271 -2.68 -6.63 13.60
N ALA A 272 -3.74 -6.99 12.91
CA ALA A 272 -4.84 -6.09 12.56
C ALA A 272 -6.12 -6.36 13.39
N ALA A 273 -6.03 -7.11 14.48
CA ALA A 273 -7.19 -7.47 15.27
C ALA A 273 -7.87 -6.25 15.93
N ALA A 274 -7.12 -5.23 16.35
CA ALA A 274 -7.70 -4.01 16.90
C ALA A 274 -8.44 -3.21 15.82
N THR A 275 -7.86 -3.07 14.63
CA THR A 275 -8.52 -2.46 13.47
C THR A 275 -9.81 -3.21 13.10
N ALA A 276 -9.77 -4.55 13.04
CA ALA A 276 -10.95 -5.37 12.72
C ALA A 276 -12.10 -5.14 13.71
N ARG A 277 -11.80 -5.09 15.01
CA ARG A 277 -12.78 -4.77 16.06
C ARG A 277 -13.33 -3.36 15.92
N LEU A 278 -12.45 -2.35 15.71
CA LEU A 278 -12.85 -0.95 15.58
C LEU A 278 -13.77 -0.73 14.37
N LEU A 279 -13.44 -1.39 13.26
CA LEU A 279 -14.19 -1.27 12.01
C LEU A 279 -15.36 -2.27 11.92
N ASP A 280 -15.55 -3.13 12.93
CA ASP A 280 -16.60 -4.16 12.99
C ASP A 280 -16.63 -4.95 11.66
N THR A 281 -15.53 -5.59 11.33
CA THR A 281 -15.37 -6.32 10.07
C THR A 281 -14.46 -7.52 10.23
N ALA A 282 -14.77 -8.59 9.51
CA ALA A 282 -13.84 -9.71 9.35
C ALA A 282 -12.75 -9.36 8.36
N LEU A 283 -11.52 -9.76 8.66
CA LEU A 283 -10.41 -9.66 7.73
C LEU A 283 -10.35 -10.89 6.83
N PRO A 284 -10.03 -10.73 5.54
CA PRO A 284 -9.91 -11.88 4.64
C PRO A 284 -8.72 -12.75 5.00
N ASP A 285 -8.89 -14.06 4.90
CA ASP A 285 -7.79 -15.02 4.84
C ASP A 285 -7.10 -15.01 3.46
N LEU A 286 -5.99 -15.71 3.33
CA LEU A 286 -5.23 -15.78 2.07
C LEU A 286 -6.03 -16.37 0.92
N THR A 287 -6.83 -17.40 1.16
CA THR A 287 -7.63 -18.05 0.12
C THR A 287 -8.70 -17.11 -0.42
N ALA A 288 -9.41 -16.42 0.47
CA ALA A 288 -10.41 -15.43 0.08
C ALA A 288 -9.77 -14.23 -0.66
N MET A 289 -8.61 -13.76 -0.22
CA MET A 289 -7.85 -12.69 -0.87
C MET A 289 -7.42 -13.10 -2.28
N LEU A 290 -6.82 -14.28 -2.43
CA LEU A 290 -6.37 -14.81 -3.73
C LEU A 290 -7.54 -15.09 -4.68
N GLY A 291 -8.67 -15.60 -4.18
CA GLY A 291 -9.88 -15.80 -4.96
C GLY A 291 -10.43 -14.49 -5.54
N ARG A 292 -10.41 -13.39 -4.76
CA ARG A 292 -10.78 -12.06 -5.29
C ARG A 292 -9.76 -11.53 -6.30
N LEU A 293 -8.46 -11.74 -6.08
CA LEU A 293 -7.45 -11.37 -7.07
C LEU A 293 -7.63 -12.14 -8.38
N ARG A 294 -7.90 -13.46 -8.31
CA ARG A 294 -8.23 -14.29 -9.48
C ARG A 294 -9.41 -13.70 -10.26
N ALA A 295 -10.50 -13.38 -9.58
CA ALA A 295 -11.67 -12.79 -10.21
C ALA A 295 -11.37 -11.42 -10.86
N GLN A 296 -10.53 -10.59 -10.24
CA GLN A 296 -10.09 -9.31 -10.84
C GLN A 296 -9.26 -9.54 -12.11
N MET A 297 -8.32 -10.50 -12.09
CA MET A 297 -7.49 -10.82 -13.27
C MET A 297 -8.34 -11.36 -14.42
N GLU A 298 -9.30 -12.24 -14.14
CA GLU A 298 -10.21 -12.79 -15.15
C GLU A 298 -11.11 -11.72 -15.77
N THR A 299 -11.69 -10.85 -14.95
CA THR A 299 -12.54 -9.74 -15.44
C THR A 299 -11.73 -8.75 -16.26
N HIS A 300 -10.48 -8.50 -15.90
CA HIS A 300 -9.60 -7.60 -16.67
C HIS A 300 -9.27 -8.17 -18.04
N CYS A 301 -8.92 -9.46 -18.13
CA CYS A 301 -8.65 -10.14 -19.41
C CYS A 301 -9.85 -10.15 -20.38
N LEU A 302 -11.09 -10.07 -19.88
CA LEU A 302 -12.30 -10.02 -20.70
C LEU A 302 -12.63 -8.61 -21.22
N SER A 303 -11.97 -7.59 -20.67
CA SER A 303 -12.21 -6.17 -20.98
C SER A 303 -11.18 -5.57 -21.95
N THR A 304 -10.11 -6.30 -22.23
CA THR A 304 -9.03 -5.98 -23.19
C THR A 304 -9.17 -6.83 -24.45
#